data_8cbe8746c1b7ba3d7ba05833c6d0bc8c
#
_entry.id   8cbe8746c1b7ba3d7ba05833c6d0bc8c
#
_cell.length_a   1.000
_cell.length_b   1.000
_cell.length_c   1.000
_cell.angle_alpha   90.00
_cell.angle_beta   90.00
_cell.angle_gamma   90.00
#
_symmetry.space_group_name_H-M   'P 1'
#
loop_
_entity.id
_entity.type
_entity.pdbx_description
1 polymer ?
#
loop_
_entity_poly.entity_id
_entity_poly.type
_entity_poly.pdbx_seq_one_letter_code
_entity_poly.pdbx_strand_id
1 'polypeptide(L)'
;NGFYYDFSYKRPFTPEDLQSIEKKMAELAKKDEPVERKVVPRDQAVAYFKSIGEAYKAEIIASIPANEDVSLYSEGNFTDLCRGPHVPSTGKLKVFKLMKLAGAYWRGDSKNEMLQRIYGTAWAKKEEQEAYLHMLEEAEKRDHRKLGRLLDLFHFQDEAPGLIFWHPKGWTVWRSEEHTSELQSRFGISY
;
A
#
# COMPACT_ATOMS: atom_id res chain seq x y z
N ASN A 1 4.16 6.66 5.65
CA ASN A 1 4.94 5.86 4.73
C ASN A 1 4.34 4.47 4.63
N GLY A 2 3.86 4.12 3.43
CA GLY A 2 3.18 2.86 3.18
C GLY A 2 4.11 1.81 2.58
N PHE A 3 3.77 0.55 2.79
CA PHE A 3 4.37 -0.60 2.14
C PHE A 3 3.28 -1.59 1.72
N TYR A 4 3.62 -2.53 0.86
CA TYR A 4 2.77 -3.67 0.54
C TYR A 4 3.62 -4.93 0.31
N TYR A 5 2.96 -6.09 0.41
CA TYR A 5 3.55 -7.37 0.08
C TYR A 5 2.51 -8.26 -0.60
N ASP A 6 2.93 -9.01 -1.62
CA ASP A 6 2.07 -9.88 -2.44
C ASP A 6 2.30 -11.34 -2.07
N PHE A 7 1.21 -12.09 -1.90
CA PHE A 7 1.22 -13.48 -1.51
C PHE A 7 0.44 -14.35 -2.50
N SER A 8 1.07 -15.42 -2.94
CA SER A 8 0.36 -16.57 -3.50
C SER A 8 -0.01 -17.49 -2.35
N TYR A 9 -1.28 -17.54 -1.97
CA TYR A 9 -1.74 -18.34 -0.84
C TYR A 9 -3.04 -19.06 -1.16
N LYS A 10 -3.17 -20.29 -0.62
CA LYS A 10 -4.24 -21.23 -0.98
C LYS A 10 -5.67 -20.77 -0.71
N ARG A 11 -5.86 -19.85 0.23
CA ARG A 11 -7.16 -19.27 0.57
C ARG A 11 -7.09 -17.76 0.69
N PRO A 12 -8.21 -17.04 0.55
CA PRO A 12 -8.24 -15.62 0.85
C PRO A 12 -7.84 -15.32 2.30
N PHE A 13 -7.07 -14.26 2.50
CA PHE A 13 -6.82 -13.72 3.83
C PHE A 13 -8.08 -13.06 4.37
N THR A 14 -8.24 -13.13 5.70
CA THR A 14 -9.32 -12.49 6.43
C THR A 14 -8.79 -11.35 7.31
N PRO A 15 -9.66 -10.47 7.83
CA PRO A 15 -9.24 -9.46 8.81
C PRO A 15 -8.56 -10.04 10.05
N GLU A 16 -8.96 -11.24 10.49
CA GLU A 16 -8.37 -11.96 11.62
C GLU A 16 -6.95 -12.41 11.31
N ASP A 17 -6.68 -12.80 10.05
CA ASP A 17 -5.34 -13.12 9.59
C ASP A 17 -4.43 -11.89 9.69
N LEU A 18 -4.89 -10.70 9.29
CA LEU A 18 -4.12 -9.46 9.43
C LEU A 18 -3.74 -9.19 10.90
N GLN A 19 -4.67 -9.38 11.82
CA GLN A 19 -4.39 -9.21 13.25
C GLN A 19 -3.34 -10.21 13.75
N SER A 20 -3.44 -11.45 13.30
CA SER A 20 -2.49 -12.52 13.67
C SER A 20 -1.09 -12.24 13.10
N ILE A 21 -1.02 -11.79 11.85
CA ILE A 21 0.24 -11.38 11.20
C ILE A 21 0.85 -10.18 11.92
N GLU A 22 0.06 -9.14 12.21
CA GLU A 22 0.51 -7.95 12.92
C GLU A 22 1.08 -8.28 14.31
N LYS A 23 0.41 -9.18 15.04
CA LYS A 23 0.91 -9.69 16.32
C LYS A 23 2.26 -10.40 16.15
N LYS A 24 2.38 -11.24 15.11
CA LYS A 24 3.63 -11.96 14.81
C LYS A 24 4.76 -11.01 14.42
N MET A 25 4.47 -9.99 13.62
CA MET A 25 5.42 -8.93 13.29
C MET A 25 5.93 -8.23 14.54
N ALA A 26 5.04 -7.90 15.49
CA ALA A 26 5.44 -7.29 16.76
C ALA A 26 6.32 -8.22 17.63
N GLU A 27 6.08 -9.53 17.60
CA GLU A 27 6.93 -10.52 18.27
C GLU A 27 8.33 -10.58 17.66
N LEU A 28 8.42 -10.56 16.32
CA LEU A 28 9.69 -10.56 15.58
C LEU A 28 10.47 -9.26 15.83
N ALA A 29 9.79 -8.11 15.82
CA ALA A 29 10.42 -6.83 16.13
C ALA A 29 11.04 -6.81 17.54
N LYS A 30 10.39 -7.46 18.53
CA LYS A 30 10.91 -7.56 19.90
C LYS A 30 12.18 -8.40 20.03
N LYS A 31 12.43 -9.32 19.09
CA LYS A 31 13.66 -10.14 19.11
C LYS A 31 14.92 -9.34 18.78
N ASP A 32 14.74 -8.19 18.13
CA ASP A 32 15.83 -7.29 17.73
C ASP A 32 16.94 -7.99 16.93
N GLU A 33 16.55 -8.85 15.99
CA GLU A 33 17.47 -9.59 15.13
C GLU A 33 18.20 -8.62 14.17
N PRO A 34 19.51 -8.78 13.96
CA PRO A 34 20.26 -7.95 13.02
C PRO A 34 19.78 -8.19 11.58
N VAL A 35 19.78 -7.13 10.78
CA VAL A 35 19.50 -7.20 9.34
C VAL A 35 20.83 -7.16 8.58
N GLU A 36 21.16 -8.27 7.96
CA GLU A 36 22.44 -8.44 7.25
C GLU A 36 22.24 -8.28 5.74
N ARG A 37 23.09 -7.48 5.10
CA ARG A 37 23.13 -7.31 3.66
C ARG A 37 24.22 -8.17 3.04
N LYS A 38 23.87 -8.98 2.05
CA LYS A 38 24.82 -9.76 1.26
C LYS A 38 24.61 -9.46 -0.24
N VAL A 39 25.71 -9.21 -0.94
CA VAL A 39 25.70 -9.05 -2.41
C VAL A 39 26.15 -10.37 -3.03
N VAL A 40 25.39 -10.87 -3.97
CA VAL A 40 25.65 -12.15 -4.65
C VAL A 40 25.46 -12.02 -6.16
N PRO A 41 26.14 -12.82 -6.97
CA PRO A 41 25.86 -12.90 -8.41
C PRO A 41 24.41 -13.27 -8.67
N ARG A 42 23.81 -12.69 -9.72
CA ARG A 42 22.41 -12.92 -10.11
C ARG A 42 22.04 -14.40 -10.14
N ASP A 43 22.85 -15.22 -10.81
CA ASP A 43 22.53 -16.65 -11.01
C ASP A 43 22.56 -17.44 -9.69
N GLN A 44 23.41 -17.06 -8.75
CA GLN A 44 23.41 -17.63 -7.40
C GLN A 44 22.11 -17.29 -6.65
N ALA A 45 21.64 -16.04 -6.76
CA ALA A 45 20.37 -15.61 -6.16
C ALA A 45 19.17 -16.35 -6.78
N VAL A 46 19.14 -16.51 -8.11
CA VAL A 46 18.09 -17.31 -8.80
C VAL A 46 18.07 -18.75 -8.28
N ALA A 47 19.24 -19.40 -8.18
CA ALA A 47 19.36 -20.77 -7.67
C ALA A 47 18.86 -20.88 -6.21
N TYR A 48 19.23 -19.92 -5.37
CA TYR A 48 18.79 -19.86 -3.98
C TYR A 48 17.26 -19.77 -3.86
N PHE A 49 16.62 -18.81 -4.51
CA PHE A 49 15.17 -18.65 -4.42
C PHE A 49 14.39 -19.81 -5.04
N LYS A 50 14.92 -20.45 -6.09
CA LYS A 50 14.35 -21.69 -6.61
C LYS A 50 14.41 -22.83 -5.59
N SER A 51 15.51 -22.95 -4.86
CA SER A 51 15.71 -24.02 -3.88
C SER A 51 14.76 -23.95 -2.68
N ILE A 52 14.31 -22.75 -2.32
CA ILE A 52 13.34 -22.52 -1.24
C ILE A 52 11.89 -22.40 -1.73
N GLY A 53 11.63 -22.63 -3.03
CA GLY A 53 10.28 -22.62 -3.61
C GLY A 53 9.72 -21.23 -3.94
N GLU A 54 10.52 -20.17 -3.87
CA GLU A 54 10.13 -18.78 -4.16
C GLU A 54 10.22 -18.48 -5.67
N ALA A 55 9.32 -19.08 -6.45
CA ALA A 55 9.35 -19.02 -7.92
C ALA A 55 9.23 -17.59 -8.46
N TYR A 56 8.35 -16.76 -7.89
CA TYR A 56 8.16 -15.37 -8.30
C TYR A 56 9.40 -14.51 -8.10
N LYS A 57 10.10 -14.68 -6.96
CA LYS A 57 11.37 -14.00 -6.69
C LYS A 57 12.45 -14.44 -7.67
N ALA A 58 12.56 -15.74 -7.93
CA ALA A 58 13.49 -16.26 -8.92
C ALA A 58 13.23 -15.70 -10.33
N GLU A 59 11.97 -15.53 -10.72
CA GLU A 59 11.58 -14.92 -12.00
C GLU A 59 11.93 -13.42 -12.07
N ILE A 60 11.68 -12.66 -11.00
CA ILE A 60 12.07 -11.24 -10.91
C ILE A 60 13.58 -11.12 -11.07
N ILE A 61 14.37 -11.93 -10.34
CA ILE A 61 15.82 -11.88 -10.39
C ILE A 61 16.35 -12.27 -11.77
N ALA A 62 15.74 -13.26 -12.42
CA ALA A 62 16.11 -13.70 -13.76
C ALA A 62 15.90 -12.60 -14.83
N SER A 63 15.01 -11.62 -14.58
CA SER A 63 14.82 -10.47 -15.46
C SER A 63 15.87 -9.36 -15.30
N ILE A 64 16.72 -9.43 -14.27
CA ILE A 64 17.85 -8.50 -14.06
C ILE A 64 18.98 -8.87 -15.05
N PRO A 65 19.72 -7.90 -15.62
CA PRO A 65 20.86 -8.18 -16.49
C PRO A 65 21.89 -9.12 -15.85
N ALA A 66 22.48 -10.01 -16.66
CA ALA A 66 23.37 -11.08 -16.16
C ALA A 66 24.66 -10.57 -15.49
N ASN A 67 25.06 -9.36 -15.83
CA ASN A 67 26.27 -8.70 -15.30
C ASN A 67 26.00 -7.87 -14.03
N GLU A 68 24.78 -7.89 -13.50
CA GLU A 68 24.42 -7.16 -12.28
C GLU A 68 24.39 -8.11 -11.08
N ASP A 69 25.02 -7.67 -9.99
CA ASP A 69 24.93 -8.33 -8.70
C ASP A 69 23.61 -7.95 -7.99
N VAL A 70 23.16 -8.84 -7.14
CA VAL A 70 21.88 -8.72 -6.44
C VAL A 70 22.12 -8.61 -4.94
N SER A 71 21.47 -7.63 -4.30
CA SER A 71 21.50 -7.48 -2.85
C SER A 71 20.41 -8.31 -2.20
N LEU A 72 20.80 -9.17 -1.27
CA LEU A 72 19.93 -9.93 -0.39
C LEU A 72 20.01 -9.35 1.03
N TYR A 73 18.88 -9.31 1.71
CA TYR A 73 18.80 -8.93 3.11
C TYR A 73 18.26 -10.09 3.92
N SER A 74 18.95 -10.43 4.99
CA SER A 74 18.59 -11.56 5.86
C SER A 74 18.32 -11.07 7.28
N GLU A 75 17.29 -11.61 7.90
CA GLU A 75 16.94 -11.41 9.31
C GLU A 75 16.49 -12.76 9.90
N GLY A 76 17.24 -13.27 10.87
CA GLY A 76 17.01 -14.62 11.38
C GLY A 76 17.01 -15.65 10.27
N ASN A 77 15.91 -16.38 10.10
CA ASN A 77 15.77 -17.42 9.06
C ASN A 77 15.13 -16.89 7.76
N PHE A 78 14.82 -15.61 7.67
CA PHE A 78 14.19 -15.02 6.50
C PHE A 78 15.24 -14.28 5.65
N THR A 79 15.18 -14.48 4.33
CA THR A 79 16.03 -13.77 3.36
C THR A 79 15.19 -13.31 2.18
N ASP A 80 15.33 -12.06 1.82
CA ASP A 80 14.64 -11.50 0.66
C ASP A 80 15.55 -10.62 -0.20
N LEU A 81 15.09 -10.42 -1.44
CA LEU A 81 15.71 -9.53 -2.42
C LEU A 81 15.30 -8.09 -2.12
N CYS A 82 16.27 -7.19 -1.96
CA CYS A 82 16.00 -5.77 -1.84
C CYS A 82 17.19 -4.90 -2.27
N ARG A 83 16.91 -3.75 -2.83
CA ARG A 83 17.94 -2.74 -3.13
C ARG A 83 18.42 -2.02 -1.86
N GLY A 84 17.59 -2.00 -0.81
CA GLY A 84 17.87 -1.28 0.42
C GLY A 84 17.79 0.24 0.30
N PRO A 85 18.27 1.00 1.29
CA PRO A 85 18.79 0.50 2.55
C PRO A 85 17.70 -0.06 3.48
N HIS A 86 18.11 -0.90 4.43
CA HIS A 86 17.26 -1.42 5.50
C HIS A 86 17.69 -0.86 6.86
N VAL A 87 16.81 -1.01 7.85
CA VAL A 87 17.17 -0.76 9.26
C VAL A 87 18.24 -1.75 9.73
N PRO A 88 19.07 -1.37 10.72
CA PRO A 88 20.15 -2.25 11.20
C PRO A 88 19.64 -3.48 11.96
N SER A 89 18.43 -3.41 12.54
CA SER A 89 17.81 -4.54 13.24
C SER A 89 16.30 -4.44 13.23
N THR A 90 15.61 -5.56 13.42
CA THR A 90 14.14 -5.63 13.49
C THR A 90 13.56 -4.83 14.65
N GLY A 91 14.33 -4.63 15.73
CA GLY A 91 13.93 -3.84 16.90
C GLY A 91 13.70 -2.35 16.63
N LYS A 92 14.12 -1.85 15.46
CA LYS A 92 13.79 -0.48 15.01
C LYS A 92 12.36 -0.35 14.47
N LEU A 93 11.74 -1.46 14.08
CA LEU A 93 10.40 -1.51 13.51
C LEU A 93 9.34 -1.64 14.62
N LYS A 94 9.10 -0.57 15.37
CA LYS A 94 8.20 -0.58 16.55
C LYS A 94 6.79 -0.13 16.25
N VAL A 95 6.61 0.69 15.23
CA VAL A 95 5.34 1.35 14.94
C VAL A 95 4.92 1.04 13.50
N PHE A 96 4.03 0.08 13.35
CA PHE A 96 3.46 -0.33 12.07
C PHE A 96 1.99 -0.74 12.24
N LYS A 97 1.26 -0.79 11.15
CA LYS A 97 -0.11 -1.29 11.09
C LYS A 97 -0.41 -1.88 9.73
N LEU A 98 -1.05 -3.03 9.70
CA LEU A 98 -1.62 -3.59 8.49
C LEU A 98 -2.98 -2.94 8.23
N MET A 99 -3.23 -2.48 7.01
CA MET A 99 -4.35 -1.59 6.69
C MET A 99 -5.47 -2.31 5.96
N LYS A 100 -5.16 -2.93 4.82
CA LYS A 100 -6.17 -3.54 3.96
C LYS A 100 -5.62 -4.67 3.10
N LEU A 101 -6.54 -5.50 2.63
CA LEU A 101 -6.32 -6.52 1.62
C LEU A 101 -6.82 -6.05 0.25
N ALA A 102 -6.12 -6.44 -0.80
CA ALA A 102 -6.57 -6.26 -2.18
C ALA A 102 -6.05 -7.41 -3.05
N GLY A 103 -6.68 -7.63 -4.20
CA GLY A 103 -6.13 -8.46 -5.26
C GLY A 103 -5.14 -7.68 -6.12
N ALA A 104 -4.09 -8.34 -6.59
CA ALA A 104 -3.15 -7.77 -7.54
C ALA A 104 -2.69 -8.87 -8.51
N TYR A 105 -2.92 -8.67 -9.81
CA TYR A 105 -2.41 -9.61 -10.80
C TYR A 105 -0.89 -9.55 -10.89
N TRP A 106 -0.25 -10.72 -10.97
CA TRP A 106 1.18 -10.81 -11.18
C TRP A 106 1.61 -9.99 -12.40
N ARG A 107 2.58 -9.09 -12.22
CA ARG A 107 3.06 -8.13 -13.25
C ARG A 107 1.96 -7.24 -13.85
N GLY A 108 0.82 -7.11 -13.20
CA GLY A 108 -0.27 -6.26 -13.68
C GLY A 108 -1.06 -6.83 -14.87
N ASP A 109 -0.79 -8.05 -15.29
CA ASP A 109 -1.51 -8.73 -16.38
C ASP A 109 -2.63 -9.60 -15.82
N SER A 110 -3.88 -9.32 -16.22
CA SER A 110 -5.06 -10.05 -15.78
C SER A 110 -5.10 -11.53 -16.21
N LYS A 111 -4.22 -11.95 -17.11
CA LYS A 111 -4.06 -13.36 -17.51
C LYS A 111 -3.21 -14.16 -16.52
N ASN A 112 -2.45 -13.48 -15.68
CA ASN A 112 -1.60 -14.09 -14.67
C ASN A 112 -2.39 -14.35 -13.37
N GLU A 113 -1.76 -15.10 -12.46
CA GLU A 113 -2.33 -15.38 -11.14
C GLU A 113 -2.65 -14.08 -10.38
N MET A 114 -3.82 -14.05 -9.75
CA MET A 114 -4.19 -12.99 -8.85
C MET A 114 -3.63 -13.28 -7.46
N LEU A 115 -2.64 -12.50 -7.07
CA LEU A 115 -2.03 -12.54 -5.74
C LEU A 115 -2.85 -11.75 -4.73
N GLN A 116 -2.64 -12.04 -3.47
CA GLN A 116 -3.26 -11.32 -2.36
C GLN A 116 -2.28 -10.29 -1.83
N ARG A 117 -2.64 -9.02 -1.97
CA ARG A 117 -1.82 -7.89 -1.54
C ARG A 117 -2.23 -7.40 -0.16
N ILE A 118 -1.30 -7.41 0.78
CA ILE A 118 -1.46 -6.79 2.09
C ILE A 118 -0.81 -5.42 2.05
N TYR A 119 -1.57 -4.37 2.38
CA TYR A 119 -1.05 -3.02 2.57
C TYR A 119 -0.82 -2.75 4.04
N GLY A 120 0.29 -2.09 4.34
CA GLY A 120 0.62 -1.64 5.68
C GLY A 120 1.26 -0.26 5.69
N THR A 121 1.43 0.27 6.89
CA THR A 121 2.13 1.52 7.15
C THR A 121 3.08 1.35 8.31
N ALA A 122 4.25 2.02 8.24
CA ALA A 122 5.25 2.03 9.29
C ALA A 122 5.76 3.45 9.53
N TRP A 123 6.02 3.77 10.80
CA TRP A 123 6.34 5.11 11.25
C TRP A 123 7.48 5.10 12.28
N ALA A 124 8.18 6.20 12.39
CA ALA A 124 9.22 6.36 13.39
C ALA A 124 8.62 6.53 14.80
N LYS A 125 7.48 7.22 14.89
CA LYS A 125 6.79 7.53 16.16
C LYS A 125 5.33 7.12 16.11
N LYS A 126 4.80 6.77 17.28
CA LYS A 126 3.40 6.36 17.40
C LYS A 126 2.42 7.50 17.12
N GLU A 127 2.78 8.70 17.55
CA GLU A 127 1.98 9.90 17.31
C GLU A 127 1.78 10.20 15.81
N GLU A 128 2.80 9.95 15.00
CA GLU A 128 2.73 10.10 13.53
C GLU A 128 1.76 9.07 12.91
N GLN A 129 1.78 7.84 13.40
CA GLN A 129 0.83 6.81 12.97
C GLN A 129 -0.61 7.18 13.37
N GLU A 130 -0.81 7.60 14.62
CA GLU A 130 -2.14 7.99 15.12
C GLU A 130 -2.69 9.19 14.34
N ALA A 131 -1.87 10.20 14.07
CA ALA A 131 -2.24 11.35 13.23
C ALA A 131 -2.64 10.92 11.82
N TYR A 132 -1.90 10.00 11.21
CA TYR A 132 -2.22 9.46 9.89
C TYR A 132 -3.53 8.66 9.87
N LEU A 133 -3.75 7.81 10.86
CA LEU A 133 -4.99 7.04 10.98
C LEU A 133 -6.19 7.95 11.20
N HIS A 134 -6.04 8.99 12.04
CA HIS A 134 -7.07 10.00 12.25
C HIS A 134 -7.37 10.78 10.95
N MET A 135 -6.34 11.16 10.20
CA MET A 135 -6.52 11.80 8.89
C MET A 135 -7.34 10.93 7.92
N LEU A 136 -7.06 9.61 7.88
CA LEU A 136 -7.82 8.68 7.03
C LEU A 136 -9.28 8.56 7.48
N GLU A 137 -9.53 8.48 8.79
CA GLU A 137 -10.88 8.47 9.34
C GLU A 137 -11.66 9.75 9.00
N GLU A 138 -11.02 10.91 9.16
CA GLU A 138 -11.60 12.19 8.77
C GLU A 138 -11.86 12.28 7.26
N ALA A 139 -10.94 11.79 6.43
CA ALA A 139 -11.13 11.72 4.99
C ALA A 139 -12.33 10.84 4.60
N GLU A 140 -12.52 9.71 5.29
CA GLU A 140 -13.68 8.84 5.08
C GLU A 140 -15.00 9.51 5.46
N LYS A 141 -15.02 10.28 6.56
CA LYS A 141 -16.19 11.08 6.97
C LYS A 141 -16.52 12.17 5.94
N ARG A 142 -15.53 12.69 5.23
CA ARG A 142 -15.65 13.73 4.21
C ARG A 142 -15.77 13.19 2.79
N ASP A 143 -15.97 11.89 2.61
CA ASP A 143 -16.19 11.29 1.27
C ASP A 143 -17.41 11.97 0.60
N HIS A 144 -17.14 12.67 -0.52
CA HIS A 144 -18.16 13.40 -1.28
C HIS A 144 -19.34 12.53 -1.69
N ARG A 145 -19.14 11.24 -1.93
CA ARG A 145 -20.20 10.29 -2.29
C ARG A 145 -21.15 10.04 -1.12
N LYS A 146 -20.62 9.99 0.12
CA LYS A 146 -21.40 9.88 1.34
C LYS A 146 -22.11 11.21 1.64
N LEU A 147 -21.36 12.32 1.63
CA LEU A 147 -21.90 13.64 1.90
C LEU A 147 -22.92 14.08 0.84
N GLY A 148 -22.63 13.84 -0.43
CA GLY A 148 -23.53 14.18 -1.53
C GLY A 148 -24.90 13.51 -1.39
N ARG A 149 -24.90 12.24 -0.98
CA ARG A 149 -26.16 11.51 -0.73
C ARG A 149 -26.84 11.99 0.56
N LEU A 150 -26.09 12.14 1.66
CA LEU A 150 -26.63 12.55 2.96
C LEU A 150 -27.26 13.96 2.90
N LEU A 151 -26.64 14.87 2.19
CA LEU A 151 -27.09 16.27 2.05
C LEU A 151 -28.03 16.47 0.87
N ASP A 152 -28.38 15.43 0.14
CA ASP A 152 -29.23 15.48 -1.05
C ASP A 152 -28.70 16.45 -2.12
N LEU A 153 -27.41 16.32 -2.45
CA LEU A 153 -26.74 17.21 -3.39
C LEU A 153 -26.81 16.73 -4.83
N PHE A 154 -26.73 15.42 -5.03
CA PHE A 154 -26.72 14.80 -6.37
C PHE A 154 -27.02 13.30 -6.28
N HIS A 155 -27.35 12.71 -7.44
CA HIS A 155 -27.43 11.24 -7.59
C HIS A 155 -26.78 10.78 -8.89
N PHE A 156 -26.58 9.46 -9.00
CA PHE A 156 -26.18 8.76 -10.22
C PHE A 156 -27.35 7.88 -10.68
N GLN A 157 -27.46 7.65 -11.99
CA GLN A 157 -28.43 6.76 -12.60
C GLN A 157 -27.72 5.68 -13.42
N ASP A 158 -28.27 4.48 -13.43
CA ASP A 158 -27.71 3.35 -14.18
C ASP A 158 -27.83 3.56 -15.70
N GLU A 159 -28.85 4.30 -16.13
CA GLU A 159 -29.10 4.66 -17.52
C GLU A 159 -28.08 5.66 -18.10
N ALA A 160 -27.35 6.36 -17.21
CA ALA A 160 -26.36 7.36 -17.59
C ALA A 160 -25.09 7.22 -16.72
N PRO A 161 -24.33 6.13 -16.88
CA PRO A 161 -23.19 5.83 -16.04
C PRO A 161 -22.10 6.91 -16.17
N GLY A 162 -21.65 7.42 -15.02
CA GLY A 162 -20.63 8.47 -14.95
C GLY A 162 -21.16 9.90 -15.03
N LEU A 163 -22.45 10.12 -15.29
CA LEU A 163 -23.06 11.45 -15.22
C LEU A 163 -23.57 11.75 -13.82
N ILE A 164 -23.42 13.01 -13.40
CA ILE A 164 -23.90 13.52 -12.12
C ILE A 164 -25.17 14.32 -12.34
N PHE A 165 -26.25 13.92 -11.67
CA PHE A 165 -27.53 14.64 -11.67
C PHE A 165 -27.61 15.51 -10.42
N TRP A 166 -27.38 16.82 -10.60
CA TRP A 166 -27.39 17.78 -9.51
C TRP A 166 -28.78 18.08 -9.02
N HIS A 167 -28.98 18.04 -7.71
CA HIS A 167 -30.17 18.56 -7.06
C HIS A 167 -30.05 20.07 -6.80
N PRO A 168 -31.13 20.78 -6.47
CA PRO A 168 -31.08 22.25 -6.28
C PRO A 168 -30.02 22.72 -5.30
N LYS A 169 -29.85 22.02 -4.18
CA LYS A 169 -28.80 22.33 -3.19
C LYS A 169 -27.38 22.11 -3.74
N GLY A 170 -27.20 20.98 -4.41
CA GLY A 170 -25.91 20.65 -5.03
C GLY A 170 -25.52 21.62 -6.12
N TRP A 171 -26.49 22.02 -6.94
CA TRP A 171 -26.30 23.04 -7.97
C TRP A 171 -25.86 24.39 -7.38
N THR A 172 -26.47 24.78 -6.26
CA THR A 172 -26.08 26.02 -5.57
C THR A 172 -24.64 25.97 -5.06
N VAL A 173 -24.24 24.86 -4.45
CA VAL A 173 -22.84 24.65 -3.98
C VAL A 173 -21.89 24.70 -5.15
N TRP A 174 -22.17 23.96 -6.23
CA TRP A 174 -21.33 23.89 -7.43
C TRP A 174 -21.12 25.27 -8.06
N ARG A 175 -22.18 26.06 -8.23
CA ARG A 175 -22.08 27.44 -8.75
C ARG A 175 -21.30 28.38 -7.84
N SER A 176 -21.41 28.21 -6.53
CA SER A 176 -20.64 29.04 -5.57
C SER A 176 -19.15 28.80 -5.71
N GLU A 177 -18.73 27.56 -5.93
CA GLU A 177 -17.33 27.20 -6.13
C GLU A 177 -16.78 27.71 -7.46
N GLU A 178 -17.58 27.65 -8.54
CA GLU A 178 -17.22 28.20 -9.84
C GLU A 178 -16.93 29.72 -9.75
N HIS A 179 -17.78 30.46 -9.09
CA HIS A 179 -17.55 31.88 -8.84
C HIS A 179 -16.31 32.19 -8.01
N THR A 180 -16.00 31.35 -7.02
CA THR A 180 -14.81 31.48 -6.20
C THR A 180 -13.54 31.25 -7.01
N SER A 181 -13.53 30.24 -7.86
CA SER A 181 -12.41 29.92 -8.75
C SER A 181 -12.17 31.01 -9.80
N GLU A 182 -13.22 31.62 -10.37
CA GLU A 182 -13.10 32.75 -11.28
C GLU A 182 -12.52 33.98 -10.60
N LEU A 183 -12.91 34.26 -9.36
CA LEU A 183 -12.36 35.38 -8.58
C LEU A 183 -10.88 35.15 -8.26
N GLN A 184 -10.50 33.94 -7.86
CA GLN A 184 -9.10 33.58 -7.60
C GLN A 184 -8.22 33.74 -8.84
N SER A 185 -8.69 33.28 -10.00
CA SER A 185 -7.95 33.43 -11.28
C SER A 185 -7.83 34.87 -11.73
N ARG A 186 -8.85 35.68 -11.49
CA ARG A 186 -8.87 37.09 -11.85
C ARG A 186 -7.97 37.98 -10.97
N PHE A 187 -7.82 37.66 -9.68
CA PHE A 187 -7.06 38.45 -8.73
C PHE A 187 -5.70 37.86 -8.35
N GLY A 188 -5.30 36.71 -8.95
CA GLY A 188 -3.99 36.07 -8.72
C GLY A 188 -3.75 35.68 -7.26
N ILE A 189 -4.80 35.43 -6.49
CA ILE A 189 -4.71 34.98 -5.09
C ILE A 189 -4.52 33.47 -5.10
N SER A 190 -3.29 33.02 -4.86
CA SER A 190 -3.00 31.63 -4.52
C SER A 190 -2.89 31.48 -3.01
N TYR A 191 -3.54 30.45 -2.48
CA TYR A 191 -3.36 30.03 -1.07
C TYR A 191 -2.21 29.05 -0.97
#